data_9addc044b3b694893e3cbf5044e02294
#
_entry.id   9addc044b3b694893e3cbf5044e02294
#
_cell.length_a   1.000
_cell.length_b   1.000
_cell.length_c   1.000
_cell.angle_alpha   90.00
_cell.angle_beta   90.00
_cell.angle_gamma   90.00
#
_symmetry.space_group_name_H-M   'P 1'
#
loop_
_entity.id
_entity.type
_entity.pdbx_description
1 polymer ?
#
loop_
_entity_poly.entity_id
_entity_poly.type
_entity_poly.pdbx_seq_one_letter_code
_entity_poly.pdbx_strand_id
1 'polypeptide(L)'
;MDLRHLLAHEVAAGIIATGIEGAYDSVSCSTAGNYPSMGVSQWEGRRGDNLLSWIDGGRKFIGRTYSDIVDSGELDELRAVLDSEQGRAAQIEILAADCLDYVDALMPYISDSKCVIYAGMWCPTSTNVVRVFVRNRRNWGYDVNNLSALADVFAEEYYVAAAVGNAYRQGYANRARATYNYLAEHDIDWGMLDV
;
A
#
# COMPACT_ATOMS: atom_id res chain seq x y z
N MET A 1 -4.22 -8.79 19.69
CA MET A 1 -4.71 -8.53 18.28
C MET A 1 -4.91 -9.87 17.60
N ASP A 2 -5.91 -10.04 16.74
CA ASP A 2 -6.05 -11.28 15.97
C ASP A 2 -5.08 -11.36 14.77
N LEU A 3 -4.96 -12.53 14.15
CA LEU A 3 -4.03 -12.78 13.05
C LEU A 3 -4.27 -11.85 11.85
N ARG A 4 -5.53 -11.53 11.54
CA ARG A 4 -5.87 -10.66 10.39
C ARG A 4 -5.36 -9.24 10.60
N HIS A 5 -5.55 -8.71 11.79
CA HIS A 5 -5.05 -7.39 12.16
C HIS A 5 -3.52 -7.37 12.20
N LEU A 6 -2.88 -8.41 12.74
CA LEU A 6 -1.42 -8.51 12.68
C LEU A 6 -0.91 -8.47 11.24
N LEU A 7 -1.46 -9.30 10.36
CA LEU A 7 -1.05 -9.32 8.96
C LEU A 7 -1.31 -7.98 8.25
N ALA A 8 -2.41 -7.29 8.57
CA ALA A 8 -2.71 -5.97 8.03
C ALA A 8 -1.67 -4.91 8.47
N HIS A 9 -1.26 -4.92 9.74
CA HIS A 9 -0.17 -4.07 10.23
C HIS A 9 1.16 -4.38 9.55
N GLU A 10 1.47 -5.66 9.34
CA GLU A 10 2.69 -6.07 8.64
C GLU A 10 2.68 -5.66 7.16
N VAL A 11 1.54 -5.74 6.48
CA VAL A 11 1.38 -5.21 5.11
C VAL A 11 1.62 -3.70 5.09
N ALA A 12 1.02 -2.95 6.01
CA ALA A 12 1.20 -1.51 6.11
C ALA A 12 2.67 -1.14 6.39
N ALA A 13 3.31 -1.82 7.33
CA ALA A 13 4.73 -1.66 7.63
C ALA A 13 5.63 -1.91 6.41
N GLY A 14 5.34 -2.98 5.65
CA GLY A 14 6.07 -3.31 4.42
C GLY A 14 5.90 -2.26 3.32
N ILE A 15 4.69 -1.74 3.10
CA ILE A 15 4.42 -0.67 2.14
C ILE A 15 5.23 0.58 2.50
N ILE A 16 5.22 0.97 3.78
CA ILE A 16 5.95 2.14 4.28
C ILE A 16 7.45 1.94 4.17
N ALA A 17 7.98 0.80 4.65
CA ALA A 17 9.41 0.52 4.68
C ALA A 17 10.03 0.47 3.29
N THR A 18 9.30 -0.05 2.31
CA THR A 18 9.78 -0.14 0.92
C THR A 18 9.59 1.15 0.13
N GLY A 19 8.75 2.08 0.61
CA GLY A 19 8.47 3.36 -0.06
C GLY A 19 7.84 3.21 -1.45
N ILE A 20 7.25 2.04 -1.74
CA ILE A 20 6.76 1.68 -3.08
C ILE A 20 5.67 2.63 -3.57
N GLU A 21 4.81 3.11 -2.68
CA GLU A 21 3.67 3.97 -3.04
C GLU A 21 3.94 5.46 -2.79
N GLY A 22 4.82 5.81 -1.86
CA GLY A 22 5.19 7.20 -1.54
C GLY A 22 5.82 7.35 -0.17
N ALA A 23 6.26 8.58 0.14
CA ALA A 23 6.73 8.98 1.46
C ALA A 23 5.59 9.67 2.25
N TYR A 24 5.78 9.86 3.55
CA TYR A 24 4.77 10.51 4.41
C TYR A 24 4.39 11.91 3.92
N ASP A 25 5.36 12.69 3.44
CA ASP A 25 5.20 14.05 2.93
C ASP A 25 4.89 14.13 1.43
N SER A 26 4.69 12.99 0.76
CA SER A 26 4.37 12.98 -0.66
C SER A 26 3.07 13.73 -0.95
N VAL A 27 3.13 14.71 -1.83
CA VAL A 27 1.95 15.40 -2.36
C VAL A 27 2.14 15.65 -3.85
N SER A 28 1.21 15.14 -4.66
CA SER A 28 1.17 15.32 -6.10
C SER A 28 -0.25 15.65 -6.59
N CYS A 29 -0.37 16.08 -7.84
CA CYS A 29 -1.69 16.23 -8.45
C CYS A 29 -2.23 14.88 -8.88
N SER A 30 -3.46 14.55 -8.47
CA SER A 30 -4.15 13.35 -8.93
C SER A 30 -4.36 13.35 -10.44
N THR A 31 -4.19 12.20 -11.09
CA THR A 31 -4.50 12.01 -12.51
C THR A 31 -6.00 11.95 -12.80
N ALA A 32 -6.82 11.67 -11.79
CA ALA A 32 -8.28 11.58 -11.91
C ALA A 32 -9.00 12.93 -11.77
N GLY A 33 -8.28 13.99 -11.37
CA GLY A 33 -8.83 15.32 -11.15
C GLY A 33 -7.79 16.25 -10.51
N ASN A 34 -8.21 17.45 -10.12
CA ASN A 34 -7.35 18.42 -9.46
C ASN A 34 -7.36 18.24 -7.92
N TYR A 35 -7.21 17.00 -7.46
CA TYR A 35 -7.13 16.68 -6.04
C TYR A 35 -5.68 16.49 -5.62
N PRO A 36 -5.31 16.84 -4.38
CA PRO A 36 -4.04 16.41 -3.84
C PRO A 36 -4.06 14.89 -3.61
N SER A 37 -3.03 14.21 -4.14
CA SER A 37 -2.72 12.81 -3.89
C SER A 37 -1.63 12.77 -2.83
N MET A 38 -1.89 12.20 -1.64
CA MET A 38 -1.13 12.49 -0.43
C MET A 38 -0.64 11.25 0.29
N GLY A 39 0.57 11.36 0.86
CA GLY A 39 1.12 10.41 1.81
C GLY A 39 1.53 9.07 1.22
N VAL A 40 1.76 8.12 2.10
CA VAL A 40 2.34 6.80 1.81
C VAL A 40 1.46 5.89 0.94
N SER A 41 0.18 6.20 0.80
CA SER A 41 -0.75 5.42 -0.05
C SER A 41 -1.46 6.30 -1.08
N GLN A 42 -0.98 7.53 -1.30
CA GLN A 42 -1.52 8.45 -2.30
C GLN A 42 -3.05 8.64 -2.17
N TRP A 43 -3.53 8.88 -0.93
CA TRP A 43 -4.94 9.13 -0.69
C TRP A 43 -5.44 10.39 -1.39
N GLU A 44 -6.59 10.29 -2.05
CA GLU A 44 -7.20 11.34 -2.88
C GLU A 44 -8.64 11.61 -2.48
N GLY A 45 -9.15 12.80 -2.81
CA GLY A 45 -10.54 13.20 -2.61
C GLY A 45 -11.03 12.92 -1.20
N ARG A 46 -12.18 12.23 -1.04
CA ARG A 46 -12.76 11.95 0.29
C ARG A 46 -11.83 11.16 1.22
N ARG A 47 -10.97 10.29 0.68
CA ARG A 47 -9.99 9.54 1.50
C ARG A 47 -8.88 10.45 2.00
N GLY A 48 -8.39 11.36 1.14
CA GLY A 48 -7.45 12.41 1.53
C GLY A 48 -8.05 13.37 2.57
N ASP A 49 -9.30 13.80 2.39
CA ASP A 49 -10.03 14.62 3.35
C ASP A 49 -10.19 13.92 4.71
N ASN A 50 -10.47 12.61 4.70
CA ASN A 50 -10.52 11.81 5.91
C ASN A 50 -9.16 11.78 6.63
N LEU A 51 -8.06 11.53 5.93
CA LEU A 51 -6.71 11.60 6.51
C LEU A 51 -6.46 12.97 7.16
N LEU A 52 -6.71 14.04 6.42
CA LEU A 52 -6.49 15.42 6.92
C LEU A 52 -7.34 15.75 8.16
N SER A 53 -8.51 15.14 8.32
CA SER A 53 -9.38 15.35 9.48
C SER A 53 -8.79 14.81 10.79
N TRP A 54 -7.84 13.89 10.72
CA TRP A 54 -7.18 13.25 11.87
C TRP A 54 -5.92 13.98 12.32
N ILE A 55 -5.47 15.00 11.55
CA ILE A 55 -4.19 15.67 11.76
C ILE A 55 -4.41 17.12 12.14
N ASP A 56 -3.76 17.59 13.20
CA ASP A 56 -3.77 18.99 13.59
C ASP A 56 -3.20 19.86 12.46
N GLY A 57 -3.91 20.93 12.11
CA GLY A 57 -3.58 21.75 10.95
C GLY A 57 -4.04 21.18 9.60
N GLY A 58 -4.43 19.90 9.53
CA GLY A 58 -4.90 19.27 8.29
C GLY A 58 -6.24 19.81 7.80
N ARG A 59 -7.14 20.16 8.71
CA ARG A 59 -8.52 20.60 8.39
C ARG A 59 -8.59 21.78 7.41
N LYS A 60 -7.62 22.67 7.40
CA LYS A 60 -7.59 23.84 6.49
C LYS A 60 -7.41 23.44 5.01
N PHE A 61 -6.95 22.22 4.73
CA PHE A 61 -6.75 21.69 3.38
C PHE A 61 -7.91 20.84 2.88
N ILE A 62 -8.87 20.48 3.74
CA ILE A 62 -10.03 19.65 3.37
C ILE A 62 -10.86 20.32 2.28
N GLY A 63 -11.15 19.55 1.21
CA GLY A 63 -11.95 19.98 0.06
C GLY A 63 -11.24 20.95 -0.88
N ARG A 64 -9.96 21.29 -0.65
CA ARG A 64 -9.18 22.14 -1.54
C ARG A 64 -8.62 21.36 -2.71
N THR A 65 -8.53 22.02 -3.85
CA THR A 65 -7.86 21.44 -5.01
C THR A 65 -6.33 21.51 -4.87
N TYR A 66 -5.61 20.70 -5.61
CA TYR A 66 -4.14 20.77 -5.65
C TYR A 66 -3.66 22.14 -6.11
N SER A 67 -4.29 22.71 -7.16
CA SER A 67 -3.95 24.05 -7.67
C SER A 67 -4.16 25.13 -6.61
N ASP A 68 -5.28 25.08 -5.85
CA ASP A 68 -5.53 26.08 -4.80
C ASP A 68 -4.41 26.10 -3.74
N ILE A 69 -3.90 24.92 -3.37
CA ILE A 69 -2.84 24.76 -2.39
C ILE A 69 -1.51 25.29 -2.93
N VAL A 70 -1.21 24.98 -4.22
CA VAL A 70 0.01 25.45 -4.89
C VAL A 70 -0.03 26.98 -5.09
N ASP A 71 -1.14 27.51 -5.60
CA ASP A 71 -1.30 28.93 -5.92
C ASP A 71 -1.26 29.82 -4.65
N SER A 72 -1.70 29.28 -3.52
CA SER A 72 -1.59 29.96 -2.22
C SER A 72 -0.21 29.84 -1.57
N GLY A 73 0.72 29.04 -2.14
CA GLY A 73 2.04 28.80 -1.59
C GLY A 73 2.09 27.93 -0.35
N GLU A 74 1.02 27.13 -0.09
CA GLU A 74 0.86 26.34 1.14
C GLU A 74 1.26 24.87 0.98
N LEU A 75 1.88 24.48 -0.15
CA LEU A 75 2.25 23.08 -0.41
C LEU A 75 3.24 22.53 0.62
N ASP A 76 4.23 23.33 1.02
CA ASP A 76 5.22 22.89 2.00
C ASP A 76 4.62 22.79 3.41
N GLU A 77 3.62 23.60 3.72
CA GLU A 77 2.88 23.49 4.97
C GLU A 77 2.04 22.20 5.00
N LEU A 78 1.37 21.85 3.90
CA LEU A 78 0.66 20.58 3.79
C LEU A 78 1.60 19.38 3.97
N ARG A 79 2.79 19.43 3.34
CA ARG A 79 3.82 18.40 3.52
C ARG A 79 4.27 18.28 4.98
N ALA A 80 4.49 19.40 5.65
CA ALA A 80 4.88 19.43 7.05
C ALA A 80 3.78 18.85 7.97
N VAL A 81 2.51 19.12 7.67
CA VAL A 81 1.37 18.55 8.37
C VAL A 81 1.33 17.02 8.22
N LEU A 82 1.51 16.51 7.00
CA LEU A 82 1.53 15.07 6.73
C LEU A 82 2.74 14.37 7.39
N ASP A 83 3.90 15.01 7.44
CA ASP A 83 5.14 14.46 8.01
C ASP A 83 5.28 14.69 9.52
N SER A 84 4.33 15.38 10.15
CA SER A 84 4.27 15.52 11.61
C SER A 84 4.14 14.17 12.30
N GLU A 85 4.49 14.07 13.58
CA GLU A 85 4.32 12.85 14.37
C GLU A 85 2.87 12.34 14.30
N GLN A 86 1.89 13.23 14.47
CA GLN A 86 0.47 12.90 14.35
C GLN A 86 0.09 12.52 12.92
N GLY A 87 0.64 13.20 11.90
CA GLY A 87 0.41 12.90 10.49
C GLY A 87 0.90 11.51 10.11
N ARG A 88 2.10 11.13 10.55
CA ARG A 88 2.65 9.78 10.33
C ARG A 88 1.80 8.72 11.04
N ALA A 89 1.41 8.96 12.30
CA ALA A 89 0.57 8.05 13.06
C ALA A 89 -0.80 7.85 12.37
N ALA A 90 -1.46 8.93 11.93
CA ALA A 90 -2.73 8.86 11.22
C ALA A 90 -2.61 8.07 9.90
N GLN A 91 -1.52 8.25 9.15
CA GLN A 91 -1.28 7.50 7.92
C GLN A 91 -1.09 6.00 8.18
N ILE A 92 -0.37 5.63 9.23
CA ILE A 92 -0.19 4.21 9.61
C ILE A 92 -1.53 3.57 9.96
N GLU A 93 -2.35 4.22 10.78
CA GLU A 93 -3.66 3.70 11.20
C GLU A 93 -4.63 3.54 10.02
N ILE A 94 -4.72 4.54 9.15
CA ILE A 94 -5.59 4.47 7.98
C ILE A 94 -5.09 3.42 6.98
N LEU A 95 -3.78 3.32 6.78
CA LEU A 95 -3.21 2.29 5.90
C LEU A 95 -3.45 0.89 6.46
N ALA A 96 -3.29 0.68 7.77
CA ALA A 96 -3.57 -0.61 8.40
C ALA A 96 -5.05 -1.01 8.26
N ALA A 97 -5.98 -0.06 8.36
CA ALA A 97 -7.39 -0.32 8.11
C ALA A 97 -7.66 -0.71 6.63
N ASP A 98 -7.04 -0.04 5.67
CA ASP A 98 -7.11 -0.44 4.25
C ASP A 98 -6.50 -1.84 4.03
N CYS A 99 -5.37 -2.13 4.68
CA CYS A 99 -4.68 -3.42 4.57
C CYS A 99 -5.48 -4.59 5.14
N LEU A 100 -6.41 -4.35 6.05
CA LEU A 100 -7.31 -5.39 6.54
C LEU A 100 -8.19 -5.96 5.40
N ASP A 101 -8.71 -5.09 4.53
CA ASP A 101 -9.44 -5.51 3.34
C ASP A 101 -8.55 -6.28 2.36
N TYR A 102 -7.25 -5.94 2.26
CA TYR A 102 -6.29 -6.65 1.43
C TYR A 102 -6.06 -8.08 1.95
N VAL A 103 -5.82 -8.21 3.24
CA VAL A 103 -5.62 -9.51 3.92
C VAL A 103 -6.86 -10.39 3.75
N ASP A 104 -8.06 -9.85 3.98
CA ASP A 104 -9.33 -10.58 3.82
C ASP A 104 -9.55 -11.07 2.39
N ALA A 105 -9.14 -10.30 1.41
CA ALA A 105 -9.25 -10.68 0.00
C ALA A 105 -8.28 -11.81 -0.39
N LEU A 106 -7.14 -11.97 0.33
CA LEU A 106 -6.05 -12.89 -0.02
C LEU A 106 -6.04 -14.19 0.78
N MET A 107 -6.40 -14.17 2.08
CA MET A 107 -6.40 -15.34 2.95
C MET A 107 -7.21 -16.55 2.44
N PRO A 108 -8.29 -16.40 1.64
CA PRO A 108 -8.95 -17.56 1.01
C PRO A 108 -8.07 -18.34 0.02
N TYR A 109 -6.98 -17.75 -0.46
CA TYR A 109 -6.12 -18.33 -1.51
C TYR A 109 -4.71 -18.62 -1.03
N ILE A 110 -4.23 -17.91 -0.03
CA ILE A 110 -2.88 -18.01 0.55
C ILE A 110 -3.01 -18.35 2.03
N SER A 111 -2.28 -19.36 2.49
CA SER A 111 -2.24 -19.76 3.91
C SER A 111 -0.93 -19.40 4.62
N ASP A 112 0.15 -19.15 3.87
CA ASP A 112 1.42 -18.69 4.44
C ASP A 112 1.36 -17.19 4.73
N SER A 113 1.71 -16.80 5.95
CA SER A 113 1.61 -15.40 6.42
C SER A 113 2.51 -14.44 5.64
N LYS A 114 3.77 -14.83 5.35
CA LYS A 114 4.67 -13.97 4.57
C LYS A 114 4.17 -13.79 3.12
N CYS A 115 3.56 -14.83 2.55
CA CYS A 115 2.94 -14.75 1.22
C CYS A 115 1.67 -13.87 1.21
N VAL A 116 0.86 -13.89 2.28
CA VAL A 116 -0.27 -12.95 2.44
C VAL A 116 0.24 -11.52 2.49
N ILE A 117 1.26 -11.25 3.31
CA ILE A 117 1.88 -9.91 3.42
C ILE A 117 2.45 -9.50 2.06
N TYR A 118 3.21 -10.39 1.40
CA TYR A 118 3.77 -10.13 0.07
C TYR A 118 2.71 -9.67 -0.93
N ALA A 119 1.66 -10.46 -1.10
CA ALA A 119 0.57 -10.15 -2.02
C ALA A 119 -0.22 -8.89 -1.57
N GLY A 120 -0.38 -8.69 -0.25
CA GLY A 120 -1.01 -7.51 0.34
C GLY A 120 -0.31 -6.22 -0.04
N MET A 121 1.03 -6.20 -0.04
CA MET A 121 1.84 -5.05 -0.45
C MET A 121 1.66 -4.66 -1.93
N TRP A 122 1.01 -5.50 -2.73
CA TRP A 122 0.65 -5.18 -4.12
C TRP A 122 -0.77 -4.62 -4.27
N CYS A 123 -1.63 -4.81 -3.26
CA CYS A 123 -3.04 -4.42 -3.31
C CYS A 123 -3.30 -2.92 -3.49
N PRO A 124 -2.41 -1.97 -3.10
CA PRO A 124 -2.58 -0.56 -3.44
C PRO A 124 -2.75 -0.30 -4.94
N THR A 125 -2.17 -1.12 -5.80
CA THR A 125 -2.36 -1.01 -7.26
C THR A 125 -3.80 -1.35 -7.66
N SER A 126 -4.34 -2.46 -7.17
CA SER A 126 -5.74 -2.89 -7.24
C SER A 126 -5.92 -4.21 -6.49
N THR A 127 -6.61 -4.20 -5.38
CA THR A 127 -6.94 -5.40 -4.59
C THR A 127 -7.60 -6.48 -5.44
N ASN A 128 -8.54 -6.10 -6.32
CA ASN A 128 -9.22 -7.08 -7.17
C ASN A 128 -8.28 -7.75 -8.19
N VAL A 129 -7.36 -6.99 -8.79
CA VAL A 129 -6.39 -7.54 -9.76
C VAL A 129 -5.46 -8.51 -9.05
N VAL A 130 -4.89 -8.14 -7.89
CA VAL A 130 -4.01 -8.99 -7.10
C VAL A 130 -4.72 -10.28 -6.68
N ARG A 131 -5.93 -10.17 -6.11
CA ARG A 131 -6.73 -11.31 -5.70
C ARG A 131 -7.01 -12.29 -6.85
N VAL A 132 -7.44 -11.77 -8.01
CA VAL A 132 -7.72 -12.58 -9.21
C VAL A 132 -6.43 -13.23 -9.73
N PHE A 133 -5.32 -12.49 -9.74
CA PHE A 133 -4.03 -13.00 -10.14
C PHE A 133 -3.60 -14.19 -9.29
N VAL A 134 -3.55 -14.01 -7.96
CA VAL A 134 -3.17 -15.08 -7.01
C VAL A 134 -4.10 -16.28 -7.13
N ARG A 135 -5.41 -16.09 -7.16
CA ARG A 135 -6.38 -17.17 -7.35
C ARG A 135 -6.10 -17.98 -8.61
N ASN A 136 -5.87 -17.32 -9.73
CA ASN A 136 -5.63 -17.97 -11.01
C ASN A 136 -4.30 -18.74 -10.98
N ARG A 137 -3.23 -18.19 -10.39
CA ARG A 137 -1.94 -18.87 -10.26
C ARG A 137 -2.06 -20.13 -9.40
N ARG A 138 -2.75 -20.05 -8.24
CA ARG A 138 -3.07 -21.21 -7.41
C ARG A 138 -3.81 -22.28 -8.21
N ASN A 139 -4.85 -21.91 -8.96
CA ASN A 139 -5.66 -22.85 -9.76
C ASN A 139 -4.84 -23.51 -10.89
N TRP A 140 -3.79 -22.87 -11.37
CA TRP A 140 -2.89 -23.41 -12.39
C TRP A 140 -1.73 -24.22 -11.79
N GLY A 141 -1.72 -24.42 -10.47
CA GLY A 141 -0.75 -25.28 -9.79
C GLY A 141 0.53 -24.56 -9.34
N TYR A 142 0.58 -23.23 -9.39
CA TYR A 142 1.68 -22.49 -8.79
C TYR A 142 1.61 -22.57 -7.26
N ASP A 143 2.79 -22.68 -6.62
CA ASP A 143 2.89 -22.65 -5.16
C ASP A 143 2.84 -21.21 -4.64
N VAL A 144 1.62 -20.73 -4.38
CA VAL A 144 1.38 -19.38 -3.85
C VAL A 144 1.68 -19.27 -2.35
N ASN A 145 2.06 -20.36 -1.69
CA ASN A 145 2.47 -20.40 -0.28
C ASN A 145 4.00 -20.50 -0.12
N ASN A 146 4.73 -20.42 -1.21
CA ASN A 146 6.19 -20.30 -1.19
C ASN A 146 6.57 -18.87 -1.62
N LEU A 147 7.19 -18.12 -0.71
CA LEU A 147 7.50 -16.70 -0.90
C LEU A 147 8.36 -16.45 -2.15
N SER A 148 9.38 -17.29 -2.41
CA SER A 148 10.24 -17.15 -3.60
C SER A 148 9.46 -17.42 -4.88
N ALA A 149 8.70 -18.52 -4.93
CA ALA A 149 7.89 -18.87 -6.10
C ALA A 149 6.81 -17.81 -6.40
N LEU A 150 6.18 -17.28 -5.36
CA LEU A 150 5.21 -16.19 -5.49
C LEU A 150 5.88 -14.92 -6.04
N ALA A 151 7.05 -14.56 -5.53
CA ALA A 151 7.81 -13.39 -5.99
C ALA A 151 8.22 -13.52 -7.46
N ASP A 152 8.68 -14.70 -7.89
CA ASP A 152 9.06 -14.96 -9.29
C ASP A 152 7.86 -14.78 -10.23
N VAL A 153 6.71 -15.31 -9.87
CA VAL A 153 5.48 -15.19 -10.67
C VAL A 153 4.99 -13.73 -10.75
N PHE A 154 5.11 -12.96 -9.66
CA PHE A 154 4.79 -11.53 -9.70
C PHE A 154 5.77 -10.76 -10.60
N ALA A 155 7.05 -11.07 -10.52
CA ALA A 155 8.09 -10.42 -11.34
C ALA A 155 7.89 -10.65 -12.84
N GLU A 156 7.49 -11.86 -13.22
CA GLU A 156 7.40 -12.28 -14.62
C GLU A 156 6.06 -11.95 -15.27
N GLU A 157 4.96 -12.00 -14.53
CA GLU A 157 3.63 -12.08 -15.12
C GLU A 157 2.63 -11.03 -14.62
N TYR A 158 2.84 -10.42 -13.44
CA TYR A 158 1.83 -9.52 -12.86
C TYR A 158 1.57 -8.27 -13.71
N TYR A 159 2.57 -7.75 -14.43
CA TYR A 159 2.39 -6.60 -15.31
C TYR A 159 1.33 -6.83 -16.40
N VAL A 160 1.16 -8.08 -16.85
CA VAL A 160 0.11 -8.46 -17.82
C VAL A 160 -1.27 -8.43 -17.15
N ALA A 161 -1.37 -8.97 -15.93
CA ALA A 161 -2.61 -8.97 -15.18
C ALA A 161 -3.06 -7.54 -14.79
N ALA A 162 -2.10 -6.66 -14.52
CA ALA A 162 -2.33 -5.24 -14.24
C ALA A 162 -2.67 -4.42 -15.51
N ALA A 163 -2.69 -5.05 -16.70
CA ALA A 163 -2.95 -4.42 -18.00
C ALA A 163 -2.01 -3.23 -18.33
N VAL A 164 -0.78 -3.26 -17.78
CA VAL A 164 0.25 -2.26 -18.11
C VAL A 164 1.10 -2.73 -19.26
N GLY A 165 1.61 -1.79 -20.06
CA GLY A 165 2.44 -2.09 -21.24
C GLY A 165 3.80 -2.67 -20.86
N ASN A 166 4.47 -3.32 -21.82
CA ASN A 166 5.80 -3.92 -21.65
C ASN A 166 6.87 -2.95 -21.12
N ALA A 167 6.71 -1.65 -21.35
CA ALA A 167 7.60 -0.62 -20.80
C ALA A 167 7.69 -0.65 -19.27
N TYR A 168 6.64 -1.11 -18.59
CA TYR A 168 6.57 -1.19 -17.13
C TYR A 168 7.06 -2.53 -16.56
N ARG A 169 7.31 -3.54 -17.39
CA ARG A 169 7.71 -4.90 -16.98
C ARG A 169 8.90 -4.88 -16.02
N GLN A 170 9.94 -4.12 -16.36
CA GLN A 170 11.15 -4.05 -15.51
C GLN A 170 10.85 -3.39 -14.15
N GLY A 171 10.02 -2.35 -14.13
CA GLY A 171 9.59 -1.71 -12.88
C GLY A 171 8.85 -2.67 -11.96
N TYR A 172 7.95 -3.47 -12.51
CA TYR A 172 7.22 -4.50 -11.76
C TYR A 172 8.15 -5.62 -11.25
N ALA A 173 9.11 -6.07 -12.08
CA ALA A 173 10.12 -7.05 -11.66
C ALA A 173 11.01 -6.50 -10.52
N ASN A 174 11.39 -5.23 -10.59
CA ASN A 174 12.15 -4.57 -9.51
C ASN A 174 11.32 -4.47 -8.22
N ARG A 175 10.05 -4.09 -8.33
CA ARG A 175 9.11 -4.06 -7.19
C ARG A 175 8.99 -5.45 -6.55
N ALA A 176 8.78 -6.49 -7.35
CA ALA A 176 8.68 -7.88 -6.87
C ALA A 176 9.91 -8.29 -6.06
N ARG A 177 11.10 -7.97 -6.58
CA ARG A 177 12.36 -8.27 -5.89
C ARG A 177 12.53 -7.46 -4.61
N ALA A 178 12.20 -6.16 -4.63
CA ALA A 178 12.29 -5.30 -3.44
C ALA A 178 11.37 -5.80 -2.32
N THR A 179 10.11 -6.15 -2.65
CA THR A 179 9.14 -6.73 -1.72
C THR A 179 9.62 -8.07 -1.15
N TYR A 180 10.17 -8.94 -2.00
CA TYR A 180 10.75 -10.21 -1.58
C TYR A 180 11.92 -10.01 -0.59
N ASN A 181 12.88 -9.16 -0.94
CA ASN A 181 14.05 -8.91 -0.11
C ASN A 181 13.64 -8.36 1.28
N TYR A 182 12.70 -7.42 1.31
CA TYR A 182 12.17 -6.93 2.58
C TYR A 182 11.62 -8.07 3.44
N LEU A 183 10.76 -8.92 2.90
CA LEU A 183 10.13 -10.00 3.67
C LEU A 183 11.06 -11.18 3.97
N ALA A 184 12.11 -11.40 3.17
CA ALA A 184 13.11 -12.42 3.46
C ALA A 184 13.92 -12.09 4.72
N GLU A 185 14.15 -10.80 4.99
CA GLU A 185 14.92 -10.29 6.13
C GLU A 185 14.02 -9.87 7.31
N HIS A 186 12.71 -9.70 7.09
CA HIS A 186 11.76 -9.23 8.09
C HIS A 186 11.16 -10.40 8.87
N ASP A 187 11.21 -10.32 10.21
CA ASP A 187 10.54 -11.23 11.12
C ASP A 187 9.19 -10.64 11.55
N ILE A 188 8.12 -11.42 11.40
CA ILE A 188 6.78 -11.03 11.86
C ILE A 188 6.78 -11.01 13.39
N ASP A 189 6.30 -9.92 13.98
CA ASP A 189 6.18 -9.81 15.44
C ASP A 189 4.95 -10.59 15.96
N TRP A 190 5.11 -11.91 16.11
CA TRP A 190 4.09 -12.79 16.65
C TRP A 190 3.69 -12.47 18.10
N GLY A 191 4.51 -11.70 18.84
CA GLY A 191 4.21 -11.26 20.21
C GLY A 191 3.00 -10.31 20.28
N MET A 192 2.57 -9.75 19.16
CA MET A 192 1.37 -8.90 19.08
C MET A 192 0.05 -9.69 19.07
N LEU A 193 0.08 -11.00 18.85
CA LEU A 193 -1.14 -11.82 18.94
C LEU A 193 -1.60 -11.95 20.40
N ASP A 194 -2.91 -11.75 20.61
CA ASP A 194 -3.52 -12.10 21.90
C ASP A 194 -3.56 -13.63 22.01
N VAL A 195 -2.95 -14.19 23.05
CA VAL A 195 -2.95 -15.61 23.39
C VAL A 195 -4.22 -15.95 24.14
#